data_f480b958ac0d662575d994c098992c02
#
_entry.id   f480b958ac0d662575d994c098992c02
#
_cell.length_a   1.000
_cell.length_b   1.000
_cell.length_c   1.000
_cell.angle_alpha   90.00
_cell.angle_beta   90.00
_cell.angle_gamma   90.00
#
_symmetry.space_group_name_H-M   'P 1'
#
loop_
_entity.id
_entity.type
_entity.pdbx_description
1 polymer ?
#
loop_
_entity_poly.entity_id
_entity_poly.type
_entity_poly.pdbx_seq_one_letter_code
_entity_poly.pdbx_strand_id
1 'polypeptide(L)'
;MEKTMDKIVQVAKARGFVYPGSEIYGGLANTWDYGNLGVELKNNVKRAWWKKFIQENPYNVGVDCAILMNPQTWVASGHLGGFSDPLMDCKECHERFRADKIIEDFAQDNGIELETSVDGWTNEQMVDFIKEHNVPCPSCGKHNFTDIRQFNLMFKTFQGVTELSLIHI
;
A
#
# COMPACT_ATOMS: atom_id res chain seq x y z
N MET A 1 -31.18 -2.31 -0.08
CA MET A 1 -30.28 -1.28 0.50
C MET A 1 -28.89 -1.47 -0.10
N GLU A 2 -28.40 -0.48 -0.80
CA GLU A 2 -27.10 -0.55 -1.45
C GLU A 2 -25.97 -0.58 -0.40
N LYS A 3 -25.04 -1.52 -0.54
CA LYS A 3 -23.90 -1.69 0.36
C LYS A 3 -22.71 -0.86 -0.17
N THR A 4 -22.64 0.40 0.23
CA THR A 4 -21.50 1.26 -0.14
C THR A 4 -20.37 1.14 0.89
N MET A 5 -19.13 1.45 0.48
CA MET A 5 -17.98 1.44 1.39
C MET A 5 -18.19 2.38 2.58
N ASP A 6 -18.72 3.57 2.34
CA ASP A 6 -18.99 4.55 3.41
C ASP A 6 -19.93 4.01 4.50
N LYS A 7 -21.01 3.32 4.10
CA LYS A 7 -21.92 2.68 5.06
C LYS A 7 -21.24 1.59 5.87
N ILE A 8 -20.37 0.80 5.23
CA ILE A 8 -19.59 -0.24 5.93
C ILE A 8 -18.64 0.39 6.94
N VAL A 9 -17.91 1.44 6.56
CA VAL A 9 -17.00 2.17 7.44
C VAL A 9 -17.73 2.81 8.62
N GLN A 10 -18.89 3.45 8.37
CA GLN A 10 -19.71 4.04 9.43
C GLN A 10 -20.18 2.99 10.44
N VAL A 11 -20.66 1.85 9.97
CA VAL A 11 -21.09 0.74 10.84
C VAL A 11 -19.90 0.18 11.62
N ALA A 12 -18.77 -0.03 10.97
CA ALA A 12 -17.56 -0.57 11.61
C ALA A 12 -17.10 0.33 12.77
N LYS A 13 -17.07 1.64 12.57
CA LYS A 13 -16.74 2.61 13.62
C LYS A 13 -17.81 2.66 14.71
N ALA A 14 -19.08 2.80 14.34
CA ALA A 14 -20.19 2.95 15.30
C ALA A 14 -20.39 1.72 16.19
N ARG A 15 -20.03 0.52 15.71
CA ARG A 15 -20.18 -0.75 16.42
C ARG A 15 -18.89 -1.23 17.10
N GLY A 16 -17.82 -0.44 17.06
CA GLY A 16 -16.56 -0.78 17.70
C GLY A 16 -15.83 -1.96 17.06
N PHE A 17 -15.95 -2.12 15.75
CA PHE A 17 -15.07 -3.04 15.02
C PHE A 17 -13.67 -2.47 14.90
N VAL A 18 -13.57 -1.17 14.65
CA VAL A 18 -12.31 -0.43 14.55
C VAL A 18 -12.47 0.96 15.17
N TYR A 19 -11.37 1.47 15.71
CA TYR A 19 -11.26 2.85 16.20
C TYR A 19 -9.84 3.37 16.00
N PRO A 20 -9.62 4.70 15.98
CA PRO A 20 -8.28 5.26 15.84
C PRO A 20 -7.37 4.82 17.00
N GLY A 21 -6.18 4.34 16.67
CA GLY A 21 -5.18 4.01 17.67
C GLY A 21 -4.67 5.25 18.39
N SER A 22 -4.40 5.12 19.70
CA SER A 22 -3.84 6.21 20.55
C SER A 22 -4.66 7.49 20.55
N GLU A 23 -5.98 7.42 20.41
CA GLU A 23 -6.88 8.57 20.23
C GLU A 23 -6.78 9.57 21.37
N ILE A 24 -6.60 9.13 22.62
CA ILE A 24 -6.45 10.00 23.78
C ILE A 24 -5.22 10.91 23.73
N TYR A 25 -4.24 10.59 22.88
CA TYR A 25 -3.03 11.39 22.65
C TYR A 25 -3.04 12.10 21.28
N GLY A 26 -4.21 12.21 20.64
CA GLY A 26 -4.36 12.83 19.33
C GLY A 26 -4.29 11.85 18.14
N GLY A 27 -4.07 10.56 18.42
CA GLY A 27 -4.01 9.52 17.41
C GLY A 27 -2.77 9.58 16.51
N LEU A 28 -2.70 8.66 15.58
CA LEU A 28 -1.73 8.62 14.48
C LEU A 28 -2.47 8.36 13.19
N ALA A 29 -2.21 9.18 12.17
CA ALA A 29 -2.87 9.06 10.88
C ALA A 29 -2.72 7.63 10.31
N ASN A 30 -3.82 7.11 9.75
CA ASN A 30 -3.88 5.78 9.13
C ASN A 30 -3.56 4.60 10.07
N THR A 31 -3.62 4.81 11.40
CA THR A 31 -3.40 3.76 12.39
C THR A 31 -4.72 3.45 13.10
N TRP A 32 -5.11 2.17 13.09
CA TRP A 32 -6.38 1.70 13.60
C TRP A 32 -6.20 0.51 14.53
N ASP A 33 -6.93 0.52 15.63
CA ASP A 33 -7.05 -0.63 16.52
C ASP A 33 -8.32 -1.43 16.21
N TYR A 34 -8.24 -2.75 16.37
CA TYR A 34 -9.43 -3.59 16.32
C TYR A 34 -10.13 -3.57 17.68
N GLY A 35 -11.40 -3.20 17.69
CA GLY A 35 -12.25 -3.36 18.85
C GLY A 35 -12.64 -4.83 19.09
N ASN A 36 -13.41 -5.08 20.13
CA ASN A 36 -13.82 -6.45 20.53
C ASN A 36 -14.52 -7.22 19.40
N LEU A 37 -15.42 -6.59 18.65
CA LEU A 37 -16.05 -7.23 17.48
C LEU A 37 -15.07 -7.37 16.31
N GLY A 38 -14.21 -6.40 16.12
CA GLY A 38 -13.20 -6.40 15.05
C GLY A 38 -12.17 -7.50 15.22
N VAL A 39 -11.69 -7.74 16.44
CA VAL A 39 -10.71 -8.81 16.69
C VAL A 39 -11.31 -10.19 16.45
N GLU A 40 -12.58 -10.41 16.82
CA GLU A 40 -13.27 -11.66 16.53
C GLU A 40 -13.44 -11.90 15.04
N LEU A 41 -13.87 -10.86 14.30
CA LEU A 41 -13.98 -10.94 12.85
C LEU A 41 -12.62 -11.22 12.20
N LYS A 42 -11.57 -10.51 12.60
CA LYS A 42 -10.19 -10.73 12.12
C LYS A 42 -9.75 -12.17 12.35
N ASN A 43 -9.94 -12.69 13.55
CA ASN A 43 -9.54 -14.06 13.89
C ASN A 43 -10.35 -15.11 13.13
N ASN A 44 -11.64 -14.87 12.87
CA ASN A 44 -12.46 -15.75 12.04
C ASN A 44 -11.94 -15.79 10.60
N VAL A 45 -11.61 -14.65 10.02
CA VAL A 45 -11.03 -14.57 8.67
C VAL A 45 -9.69 -15.30 8.61
N LYS A 46 -8.80 -15.08 9.60
CA LYS A 46 -7.50 -15.77 9.68
C LYS A 46 -7.66 -17.29 9.78
N ARG A 47 -8.59 -17.77 10.61
CA ARG A 47 -8.87 -19.22 10.75
C ARG A 47 -9.41 -19.82 9.46
N ALA A 48 -10.35 -19.13 8.80
CA ALA A 48 -10.91 -19.59 7.52
C ALA A 48 -9.85 -19.67 6.43
N TRP A 49 -8.98 -18.65 6.34
CA TRP A 49 -7.86 -18.62 5.41
C TRP A 49 -6.89 -19.77 5.66
N TRP A 50 -6.45 -19.94 6.94
CA TRP A 50 -5.53 -21.00 7.31
C TRP A 50 -6.11 -22.40 7.00
N LYS A 51 -7.37 -22.61 7.36
CA LYS A 51 -8.07 -23.86 7.03
C LYS A 51 -8.06 -24.11 5.54
N LYS A 52 -8.46 -23.11 4.74
CA LYS A 52 -8.62 -23.26 3.29
C LYS A 52 -7.30 -23.54 2.57
N PHE A 53 -6.27 -22.77 2.88
CA PHE A 53 -5.03 -22.77 2.10
C PHE A 53 -3.94 -23.69 2.68
N ILE A 54 -3.99 -23.97 3.97
CA ILE A 54 -2.98 -24.82 4.61
C ILE A 54 -3.54 -26.19 4.95
N GLN A 55 -4.63 -26.27 5.74
CA GLN A 55 -5.12 -27.55 6.27
C GLN A 55 -5.84 -28.41 5.23
N GLU A 56 -6.57 -27.80 4.29
CA GLU A 56 -7.28 -28.52 3.22
C GLU A 56 -6.37 -28.85 2.02
N ASN A 57 -5.14 -28.36 2.00
CA ASN A 57 -4.18 -28.63 0.93
C ASN A 57 -3.08 -29.59 1.42
N PRO A 58 -2.97 -30.79 0.86
CA PRO A 58 -2.01 -31.80 1.32
C PRO A 58 -0.55 -31.45 1.02
N TYR A 59 -0.31 -30.46 0.17
CA TYR A 59 1.05 -30.05 -0.24
C TYR A 59 1.53 -28.77 0.43
N ASN A 60 0.71 -28.14 1.26
CA ASN A 60 1.07 -26.91 1.96
C ASN A 60 1.36 -27.16 3.43
N VAL A 61 2.38 -26.47 3.92
CA VAL A 61 2.71 -26.42 5.34
C VAL A 61 2.80 -24.96 5.80
N GLY A 62 2.45 -24.69 7.04
CA GLY A 62 2.53 -23.36 7.62
C GLY A 62 3.92 -23.08 8.17
N VAL A 63 4.39 -21.86 7.95
CA VAL A 63 5.61 -21.32 8.56
C VAL A 63 5.28 -19.94 9.16
N ASP A 64 5.76 -19.70 10.37
CA ASP A 64 5.64 -18.39 11.03
C ASP A 64 7.05 -17.86 11.26
N CYS A 65 7.53 -17.07 10.31
CA CYS A 65 8.86 -16.49 10.31
C CYS A 65 8.90 -15.17 11.08
N ALA A 66 10.07 -14.85 11.65
CA ALA A 66 10.30 -13.53 12.23
C ALA A 66 10.18 -12.42 11.16
N ILE A 67 9.57 -11.29 11.54
CA ILE A 67 9.48 -10.11 10.68
C ILE A 67 10.85 -9.44 10.51
N LEU A 68 11.61 -9.37 11.61
CA LEU A 68 12.98 -8.87 11.60
C LEU A 68 13.91 -9.96 11.08
N MET A 69 14.62 -9.66 10.00
CA MET A 69 15.50 -10.59 9.32
C MET A 69 16.86 -9.97 9.04
N ASN A 70 17.86 -10.81 8.77
CA ASN A 70 19.14 -10.33 8.30
C ASN A 70 18.95 -9.54 6.99
N PRO A 71 19.55 -8.32 6.84
CA PRO A 71 19.41 -7.50 5.64
C PRO A 71 19.77 -8.22 4.34
N GLN A 72 20.68 -9.17 4.37
CA GLN A 72 21.05 -9.97 3.19
C GLN A 72 19.88 -10.79 2.62
N THR A 73 18.89 -11.13 3.44
CA THR A 73 17.65 -11.77 2.96
C THR A 73 16.91 -10.87 1.96
N TRP A 74 16.85 -9.57 2.26
CA TRP A 74 16.20 -8.57 1.41
C TRP A 74 17.03 -8.19 0.18
N VAL A 75 18.37 -8.26 0.30
CA VAL A 75 19.27 -8.13 -0.86
C VAL A 75 19.04 -9.30 -1.82
N ALA A 76 19.08 -10.53 -1.31
CA ALA A 76 18.92 -11.74 -2.11
C ALA A 76 17.55 -11.84 -2.80
N SER A 77 16.50 -11.37 -2.15
CA SER A 77 15.13 -11.35 -2.70
C SER A 77 14.85 -10.15 -3.60
N GLY A 78 15.78 -9.19 -3.74
CA GLY A 78 15.61 -7.98 -4.55
C GLY A 78 14.79 -6.87 -3.90
N HIS A 79 14.21 -7.10 -2.72
CA HIS A 79 13.33 -6.10 -2.06
C HIS A 79 14.08 -4.84 -1.65
N LEU A 80 15.35 -4.95 -1.28
CA LEU A 80 16.11 -3.78 -0.82
C LEU A 80 16.37 -2.77 -1.95
N GLY A 81 16.60 -3.23 -3.16
CA GLY A 81 16.95 -2.38 -4.30
C GLY A 81 15.76 -1.96 -5.16
N GLY A 82 14.68 -2.76 -5.19
CA GLY A 82 13.57 -2.57 -6.14
C GLY A 82 12.19 -2.32 -5.51
N PHE A 83 12.11 -2.29 -4.17
CA PHE A 83 10.81 -2.17 -3.50
C PHE A 83 10.49 -0.72 -3.13
N SER A 84 10.17 0.06 -4.14
CA SER A 84 9.84 1.47 -4.00
C SER A 84 8.68 1.85 -4.91
N ASP A 85 7.83 2.75 -4.44
CA ASP A 85 6.73 3.33 -5.22
C ASP A 85 7.13 4.70 -5.78
N PRO A 86 6.86 4.98 -7.07
CA PRO A 86 7.02 6.29 -7.64
C PRO A 86 5.86 7.20 -7.22
N LEU A 87 6.10 8.07 -6.23
CA LEU A 87 5.07 8.97 -5.69
C LEU A 87 5.20 10.39 -6.22
N MET A 88 4.06 11.00 -6.53
CA MET A 88 3.93 12.42 -6.85
C MET A 88 2.73 13.04 -6.14
N ASP A 89 2.79 14.34 -5.89
CA ASP A 89 1.72 15.09 -5.26
C ASP A 89 1.08 16.05 -6.29
N CYS A 90 -0.25 16.18 -6.27
CA CYS A 90 -0.91 17.27 -7.00
C CYS A 90 -0.66 18.58 -6.25
N LYS A 91 -0.15 19.61 -6.94
CA LYS A 91 0.13 20.92 -6.32
C LYS A 91 -1.13 21.73 -6.02
N GLU A 92 -2.29 21.33 -6.57
CA GLU A 92 -3.56 22.04 -6.41
C GLU A 92 -4.39 21.49 -5.25
N CYS A 93 -4.60 20.17 -5.20
CA CYS A 93 -5.38 19.52 -4.15
C CYS A 93 -4.54 18.89 -3.04
N HIS A 94 -3.21 18.86 -3.19
CA HIS A 94 -2.25 18.30 -2.24
C HIS A 94 -2.41 16.80 -1.97
N GLU A 95 -3.18 16.10 -2.80
CA GLU A 95 -3.28 14.66 -2.71
C GLU A 95 -2.10 13.96 -3.35
N ARG A 96 -1.75 12.82 -2.76
CA ARG A 96 -0.61 12.00 -3.19
C ARG A 96 -1.07 10.79 -3.98
N PHE A 97 -0.34 10.51 -5.05
CA PHE A 97 -0.65 9.41 -5.97
C PHE A 97 0.61 8.64 -6.34
N ARG A 98 0.41 7.39 -6.75
CA ARG A 98 1.42 6.60 -7.46
C ARG A 98 1.39 6.99 -8.93
N ALA A 99 2.53 7.40 -9.45
CA ALA A 99 2.64 7.83 -10.86
C ALA A 99 2.35 6.69 -11.84
N ASP A 100 2.86 5.49 -11.55
CA ASP A 100 2.61 4.28 -12.34
C ASP A 100 1.10 3.98 -12.45
N LYS A 101 0.37 4.04 -11.33
CA LYS A 101 -1.07 3.78 -11.32
C LYS A 101 -1.89 4.81 -12.10
N ILE A 102 -1.57 6.10 -11.95
CA ILE A 102 -2.25 7.13 -12.73
C ILE A 102 -2.04 6.94 -14.24
N ILE A 103 -0.83 6.55 -14.63
CA ILE A 103 -0.51 6.27 -16.03
C ILE A 103 -1.30 5.05 -16.54
N GLU A 104 -1.30 3.96 -15.78
CA GLU A 104 -2.05 2.74 -16.14
C GLU A 104 -3.55 3.02 -16.28
N ASP A 105 -4.15 3.66 -15.27
CA ASP A 105 -5.58 3.99 -15.27
C ASP A 105 -5.93 4.92 -16.45
N PHE A 106 -5.12 5.96 -16.68
CA PHE A 106 -5.32 6.88 -17.79
C PHE A 106 -5.19 6.19 -19.16
N ALA A 107 -4.18 5.33 -19.32
CA ALA A 107 -3.99 4.57 -20.56
C ALA A 107 -5.16 3.63 -20.83
N GLN A 108 -5.65 2.95 -19.79
CA GLN A 108 -6.81 2.07 -19.90
C GLN A 108 -8.07 2.84 -20.29
N ASP A 109 -8.33 3.98 -19.65
CA ASP A 109 -9.52 4.80 -19.89
C ASP A 109 -9.54 5.42 -21.29
N ASN A 110 -8.37 5.68 -21.86
CA ASN A 110 -8.22 6.31 -23.19
C ASN A 110 -7.87 5.30 -24.30
N GLY A 111 -7.78 4.00 -23.99
CA GLY A 111 -7.46 2.97 -24.98
C GLY A 111 -6.04 3.06 -25.55
N ILE A 112 -5.09 3.57 -24.76
CA ILE A 112 -3.68 3.67 -25.13
C ILE A 112 -3.01 2.35 -24.80
N GLU A 113 -2.46 1.68 -25.81
CA GLU A 113 -1.66 0.48 -25.59
C GLU A 113 -0.25 0.86 -25.11
N LEU A 114 0.12 0.35 -23.92
CA LEU A 114 1.46 0.52 -23.36
C LEU A 114 2.34 -0.64 -23.85
N GLU A 115 3.46 -0.30 -24.48
CA GLU A 115 4.39 -1.32 -25.03
C GLU A 115 4.99 -2.21 -23.94
N THR A 116 5.14 -1.69 -22.73
CA THR A 116 5.69 -2.40 -21.56
C THR A 116 4.92 -2.02 -20.29
N SER A 117 5.01 -2.88 -19.25
CA SER A 117 4.48 -2.53 -17.93
C SER A 117 5.14 -1.27 -17.38
N VAL A 118 4.35 -0.36 -16.83
CA VAL A 118 4.81 0.92 -16.26
C VAL A 118 5.75 0.71 -15.06
N ASP A 119 5.65 -0.44 -14.38
CA ASP A 119 6.56 -0.80 -13.27
C ASP A 119 8.05 -0.83 -13.66
N GLY A 120 8.35 -1.02 -14.95
CA GLY A 120 9.72 -1.02 -15.48
C GLY A 120 10.22 0.35 -15.97
N TRP A 121 9.38 1.38 -15.92
CA TRP A 121 9.73 2.69 -16.45
C TRP A 121 10.60 3.49 -15.49
N THR A 122 11.45 4.35 -16.06
CA THR A 122 12.18 5.36 -15.27
C THR A 122 11.26 6.51 -14.86
N ASN A 123 11.67 7.27 -13.84
CA ASN A 123 10.91 8.46 -13.43
C ASN A 123 10.76 9.46 -14.57
N GLU A 124 11.80 9.62 -15.42
CA GLU A 124 11.77 10.51 -16.57
C GLU A 124 10.71 10.07 -17.59
N GLN A 125 10.66 8.78 -17.92
CA GLN A 125 9.65 8.22 -18.83
C GLN A 125 8.22 8.45 -18.33
N MET A 126 8.00 8.25 -17.02
CA MET A 126 6.69 8.50 -16.39
C MET A 126 6.31 9.99 -16.46
N VAL A 127 7.26 10.89 -16.16
CA VAL A 127 7.04 12.34 -16.20
C VAL A 127 6.75 12.80 -17.64
N ASP A 128 7.48 12.27 -18.62
CA ASP A 128 7.30 12.62 -20.03
C ASP A 128 5.94 12.16 -20.53
N PHE A 129 5.52 10.93 -20.20
CA PHE A 129 4.18 10.43 -20.52
C PHE A 129 3.07 11.32 -19.93
N ILE A 130 3.18 11.67 -18.64
CA ILE A 130 2.20 12.52 -17.95
C ILE A 130 2.07 13.89 -18.62
N LYS A 131 3.20 14.48 -19.05
CA LYS A 131 3.21 15.77 -19.75
C LYS A 131 2.69 15.67 -21.18
N GLU A 132 3.13 14.68 -21.94
CA GLU A 132 2.76 14.48 -23.33
C GLU A 132 1.26 14.26 -23.50
N HIS A 133 0.70 13.38 -22.65
CA HIS A 133 -0.71 13.06 -22.68
C HIS A 133 -1.58 13.99 -21.81
N ASN A 134 -0.96 14.98 -21.18
CA ASN A 134 -1.66 15.93 -20.30
C ASN A 134 -2.57 15.22 -19.29
N VAL A 135 -2.03 14.24 -18.57
CA VAL A 135 -2.77 13.37 -17.64
C VAL A 135 -3.37 14.21 -16.50
N PRO A 136 -4.69 14.15 -16.25
CA PRO A 136 -5.33 14.93 -15.20
C PRO A 136 -5.15 14.28 -13.83
N CYS A 137 -5.19 15.10 -12.78
CA CYS A 137 -5.28 14.63 -11.41
C CYS A 137 -6.64 13.92 -11.19
N PRO A 138 -6.66 12.68 -10.69
CA PRO A 138 -7.90 11.95 -10.48
C PRO A 138 -8.90 12.64 -9.54
N SER A 139 -8.40 13.44 -8.59
CA SER A 139 -9.26 14.11 -7.60
C SER A 139 -9.76 15.47 -8.02
N CYS A 140 -8.93 16.31 -8.63
CA CYS A 140 -9.30 17.70 -8.94
C CYS A 140 -9.30 18.04 -10.43
N GLY A 141 -8.88 17.12 -11.32
CA GLY A 141 -8.85 17.32 -12.77
C GLY A 141 -7.76 18.29 -13.26
N LYS A 142 -6.87 18.79 -12.40
CA LYS A 142 -5.78 19.68 -12.78
C LYS A 142 -4.54 18.87 -13.21
N HIS A 143 -3.63 19.53 -13.95
CA HIS A 143 -2.47 18.86 -14.56
C HIS A 143 -1.14 19.31 -13.92
N ASN A 144 -1.15 19.75 -12.66
CA ASN A 144 0.00 20.34 -12.00
C ASN A 144 0.52 19.41 -10.91
N PHE A 145 1.50 18.59 -11.25
CA PHE A 145 2.12 17.64 -10.33
C PHE A 145 3.52 18.07 -9.90
N THR A 146 3.98 17.53 -8.78
CA THR A 146 5.38 17.60 -8.36
C THR A 146 6.23 16.62 -9.16
N ASP A 147 7.55 16.71 -9.01
CA ASP A 147 8.43 15.67 -9.51
C ASP A 147 8.15 14.33 -8.80
N ILE A 148 8.43 13.22 -9.50
CA ILE A 148 8.27 11.89 -8.97
C ILE A 148 9.40 11.61 -7.98
N ARG A 149 9.03 11.15 -6.79
CA ARG A 149 9.95 10.75 -5.72
C ARG A 149 9.78 9.26 -5.45
N GLN A 150 10.89 8.52 -5.40
CA GLN A 150 10.86 7.12 -5.01
C GLN A 150 10.63 7.01 -3.51
N PHE A 151 9.57 6.33 -3.12
CA PHE A 151 9.26 6.03 -1.73
C PHE A 151 9.61 4.57 -1.45
N ASN A 152 10.68 4.35 -0.69
CA ASN A 152 11.09 3.00 -0.33
C ASN A 152 10.10 2.41 0.68
N LEU A 153 9.54 1.25 0.36
CA LEU A 153 8.58 0.52 1.18
C LEU A 153 9.25 -0.31 2.28
N MET A 154 10.60 -0.40 2.27
CA MET A 154 11.36 -1.06 3.32
C MET A 154 11.61 -0.08 4.46
N PHE A 155 11.18 -0.46 5.65
CA PHE A 155 11.41 0.31 6.87
C PHE A 155 12.68 -0.17 7.57
N LYS A 156 13.63 0.75 7.76
CA LYS A 156 14.87 0.51 8.49
C LYS A 156 14.64 0.65 9.98
N THR A 157 14.97 -0.36 10.76
CA THR A 157 14.81 -0.34 12.22
C THR A 157 16.06 -0.81 12.93
N PHE A 158 16.12 -0.51 14.22
CA PHE A 158 17.25 -0.83 15.09
C PHE A 158 16.81 -1.80 16.17
N GLN A 159 17.70 -2.72 16.51
CA GLN A 159 17.54 -3.59 17.67
C GLN A 159 18.70 -3.30 18.64
N GLY A 160 18.40 -2.67 19.78
CA GLY A 160 19.43 -2.22 20.70
C GLY A 160 20.22 -1.04 20.15
N VAL A 161 21.55 -1.07 20.31
CA VAL A 161 22.47 -0.01 19.87
C VAL A 161 23.01 -0.20 18.45
N THR A 162 22.71 -1.31 17.82
CA THR A 162 23.16 -1.66 16.48
C THR A 162 22.00 -1.73 15.50
N GLU A 163 22.25 -1.28 14.27
CA GLU A 163 21.31 -1.44 13.18
C GLU A 163 21.38 -2.88 12.65
N LEU A 164 20.36 -3.68 12.90
CA LEU A 164 20.38 -5.11 12.61
C LEU A 164 19.37 -5.57 11.57
N SER A 165 18.34 -4.77 11.26
CA SER A 165 17.24 -5.30 10.47
C SER A 165 16.49 -4.25 9.66
N LEU A 166 15.93 -4.71 8.55
CA LEU A 166 14.94 -4.01 7.75
C LEU A 166 13.61 -4.76 7.86
N ILE A 167 12.51 -4.04 7.95
CA ILE A 167 11.17 -4.61 7.87
C ILE A 167 10.40 -4.02 6.70
N HIS A 168 9.59 -4.86 6.09
CA HIS A 168 8.63 -4.43 5.07
C HIS A 168 7.32 -4.02 5.76
N ILE A 169 6.86 -2.85 5.43
CA ILE A 169 5.58 -2.32 5.93
C ILE A 169 4.50 -2.50 4.88
#